data_16cc15a17f970ce67d8f995b00cef75b
#
_entry.id   16cc15a17f970ce67d8f995b00cef75b
#
_cell.length_a   1.000
_cell.length_b   1.000
_cell.length_c   1.000
_cell.angle_alpha   90.00
_cell.angle_beta   90.00
_cell.angle_gamma   90.00
#
_symmetry.space_group_name_H-M   'P 1'
#
loop_
_entity.id
_entity.type
_entity.pdbx_description
1 polymer ?
#
loop_
_entity_poly.entity_id
_entity_poly.type
_entity_poly.pdbx_seq_one_letter_code
_entity_poly.pdbx_strand_id
1 'polypeptide(L)'
;MLKQLPYLALKTPPKTTALLKAECADFIVKEHLGYEMSGDGEFVALYVRKTDCNTLFVGEKLAKFAGVSERNMGYAGLKDRRAVTEQWFCLQMPGMETPDFSQFELDGVEILTVTRHNRKIRTGSLEGNYFDILLRGAEESDELKARLDFVAHFGFPNYFTEQRFGRDGHNLTQALRWAQGEIKVKDRKKRSFYLSAARSEIFNLVVAARIEKGATNQVLPNDIVQLAGSHSWFKVDEKEDLNALQARLENQDILLTAPLIGEDVLAASDIENEIVSRHSVFDPLMKQERMKAARRPLLMKVKAFSWAFEPEGLRLKFYLPAGSYATALVRELVNYTEA
;
A
#
# COMPACT_ATOMS: atom_id res chain seq x y z
N MET A 1 -13.83 -6.83 -9.05
CA MET A 1 -13.59 -5.56 -8.37
C MET A 1 -12.48 -4.78 -9.06
N LEU A 2 -11.21 -4.98 -8.78
CA LEU A 2 -10.13 -4.17 -9.37
C LEU A 2 -10.11 -4.22 -10.91
N LYS A 3 -10.38 -5.37 -11.52
CA LYS A 3 -10.46 -5.53 -12.98
C LYS A 3 -11.56 -4.69 -13.65
N GLN A 4 -12.55 -4.22 -12.91
CA GLN A 4 -13.65 -3.39 -13.42
C GLN A 4 -13.40 -1.89 -13.26
N LEU A 5 -12.35 -1.49 -12.50
CA LEU A 5 -11.99 -0.10 -12.31
C LEU A 5 -11.31 0.45 -13.58
N PRO A 6 -11.54 1.72 -13.93
CA PRO A 6 -10.94 2.32 -15.11
C PRO A 6 -9.41 2.37 -15.01
N TYR A 7 -8.75 2.34 -16.15
CA TYR A 7 -7.31 2.52 -16.30
C TYR A 7 -7.00 3.99 -16.54
N LEU A 8 -5.93 4.48 -15.94
CA LEU A 8 -5.47 5.85 -16.18
C LEU A 8 -4.55 5.90 -17.41
N ALA A 9 -3.60 4.97 -17.50
CA ALA A 9 -2.69 4.88 -18.63
C ALA A 9 -3.48 4.48 -19.89
N LEU A 10 -3.40 5.32 -20.92
CA LEU A 10 -4.07 5.17 -22.22
C LEU A 10 -5.61 5.01 -22.14
N LYS A 11 -6.22 5.11 -20.95
CA LYS A 11 -7.66 4.92 -20.68
C LYS A 11 -8.24 3.60 -21.21
N THR A 12 -7.43 2.59 -21.40
CA THR A 12 -7.78 1.28 -21.91
C THR A 12 -7.08 0.18 -21.12
N PRO A 13 -7.64 -1.04 -21.04
CA PRO A 13 -6.93 -2.18 -20.47
C PRO A 13 -5.63 -2.48 -21.23
N PRO A 14 -4.57 -2.92 -20.55
CA PRO A 14 -3.35 -3.37 -21.19
C PRO A 14 -3.60 -4.58 -22.09
N LYS A 15 -2.94 -4.60 -23.26
CA LYS A 15 -2.98 -5.72 -24.20
C LYS A 15 -1.94 -6.78 -23.86
N THR A 16 -0.78 -6.37 -23.36
CA THR A 16 0.30 -7.27 -22.96
C THR A 16 -0.13 -8.08 -21.76
N THR A 17 0.03 -9.40 -21.84
CA THR A 17 -0.19 -10.32 -20.73
C THR A 17 1.12 -10.65 -20.01
N ALA A 18 1.06 -10.98 -18.74
CA ALA A 18 2.23 -11.38 -17.95
C ALA A 18 1.87 -12.31 -16.80
N LEU A 19 2.84 -13.08 -16.33
CA LEU A 19 2.75 -13.87 -15.11
C LEU A 19 3.53 -13.15 -14.00
N LEU A 20 2.82 -12.80 -12.93
CA LEU A 20 3.37 -12.18 -11.73
C LEU A 20 3.65 -13.24 -10.67
N LYS A 21 4.80 -13.15 -10.00
CA LYS A 21 5.21 -14.09 -8.94
C LYS A 21 5.24 -15.55 -9.40
N ALA A 22 5.70 -15.85 -10.62
CA ALA A 22 5.89 -17.23 -11.07
C ALA A 22 6.86 -17.96 -10.14
N GLU A 23 7.94 -17.30 -9.76
CA GLU A 23 8.88 -17.72 -8.73
C GLU A 23 9.00 -16.64 -7.65
N CYS A 24 9.48 -17.02 -6.45
CA CYS A 24 9.72 -16.03 -5.39
C CYS A 24 10.72 -14.95 -5.81
N ALA A 25 11.72 -15.32 -6.61
CA ALA A 25 12.75 -14.42 -7.13
C ALA A 25 12.20 -13.38 -8.13
N ASP A 26 11.00 -13.57 -8.66
CA ASP A 26 10.36 -12.62 -9.56
C ASP A 26 9.72 -11.44 -8.82
N PHE A 27 9.64 -11.50 -7.49
CA PHE A 27 9.03 -10.46 -6.67
C PHE A 27 9.88 -10.18 -5.43
N ILE A 28 10.80 -9.24 -5.57
CA ILE A 28 11.73 -8.87 -4.50
C ILE A 28 11.25 -7.56 -3.87
N VAL A 29 11.18 -7.53 -2.54
CA VAL A 29 10.76 -6.35 -1.77
C VAL A 29 11.78 -6.08 -0.68
N LYS A 30 12.32 -4.85 -0.64
CA LYS A 30 13.23 -4.40 0.40
C LYS A 30 12.60 -3.27 1.21
N GLU A 31 12.43 -3.50 2.49
CA GLU A 31 11.87 -2.51 3.41
C GLU A 31 12.82 -1.35 3.61
N HIS A 32 12.28 -0.14 3.61
CA HIS A 32 12.97 1.09 3.97
C HIS A 32 12.23 1.77 5.13
N LEU A 33 12.89 1.86 6.28
CA LEU A 33 12.28 2.45 7.49
C LEU A 33 12.27 3.98 7.46
N GLY A 34 13.19 4.62 6.71
CA GLY A 34 13.35 6.07 6.69
C GLY A 34 14.19 6.60 7.85
N TYR A 35 14.79 5.72 8.63
CA TYR A 35 15.75 6.04 9.71
C TYR A 35 16.77 4.92 9.86
N GLU A 36 17.91 5.25 10.45
CA GLU A 36 18.97 4.30 10.75
C GLU A 36 18.85 3.71 12.16
N MET A 37 19.43 2.53 12.36
CA MET A 37 19.54 1.93 13.68
C MET A 37 20.54 2.71 14.54
N SER A 38 20.22 2.91 15.84
CA SER A 38 21.08 3.69 16.74
C SER A 38 22.41 3.01 17.10
N GLY A 39 22.52 1.71 16.89
CA GLY A 39 23.70 0.91 17.26
C GLY A 39 23.71 0.47 18.74
N ASP A 40 22.84 1.05 19.56
CA ASP A 40 22.70 0.78 21.00
C ASP A 40 21.23 0.63 21.41
N GLY A 41 20.98 0.31 22.68
CA GLY A 41 19.64 0.26 23.25
C GLY A 41 19.14 -1.15 23.59
N GLU A 42 17.88 -1.22 24.03
CA GLU A 42 17.30 -2.45 24.57
C GLU A 42 16.72 -3.41 23.51
N PHE A 43 16.63 -2.98 22.24
CA PHE A 43 16.09 -3.81 21.18
C PHE A 43 17.23 -4.37 20.32
N VAL A 44 17.27 -5.69 20.15
CA VAL A 44 18.09 -6.32 19.11
C VAL A 44 17.35 -6.19 17.79
N ALA A 45 17.93 -5.49 16.84
CA ALA A 45 17.37 -5.27 15.51
C ALA A 45 18.05 -6.20 14.48
N LEU A 46 17.24 -6.90 13.71
CA LEU A 46 17.65 -7.90 12.74
C LEU A 46 17.13 -7.52 11.37
N TYR A 47 18.01 -7.31 10.40
CA TYR A 47 17.62 -7.18 9.00
C TYR A 47 17.67 -8.56 8.37
N VAL A 48 16.53 -9.03 7.89
CA VAL A 48 16.31 -10.41 7.53
C VAL A 48 15.77 -10.52 6.10
N ARG A 49 16.43 -11.33 5.28
CA ARG A 49 15.89 -11.80 4.00
C ARG A 49 15.12 -13.09 4.23
N LYS A 50 13.93 -13.17 3.68
CA LYS A 50 13.12 -14.39 3.70
C LYS A 50 12.58 -14.72 2.31
N THR A 51 12.54 -16.00 1.98
CA THR A 51 12.01 -16.55 0.72
C THR A 51 10.93 -17.56 1.05
N ASP A 52 9.73 -17.40 0.47
CA ASP A 52 8.54 -18.23 0.71
C ASP A 52 8.18 -18.42 2.20
N CYS A 53 8.48 -17.45 3.02
CA CYS A 53 8.23 -17.49 4.48
C CYS A 53 7.24 -16.41 4.92
N ASN A 54 6.38 -16.74 5.89
CA ASN A 54 5.47 -15.77 6.51
C ASN A 54 6.22 -14.91 7.53
N THR A 55 5.96 -13.58 7.54
CA THR A 55 6.59 -12.65 8.47
C THR A 55 6.41 -13.04 9.94
N LEU A 56 5.20 -13.41 10.35
CA LEU A 56 4.92 -13.80 11.74
C LEU A 56 5.67 -15.06 12.13
N PHE A 57 5.67 -16.06 11.26
CA PHE A 57 6.39 -17.31 11.49
C PHE A 57 7.90 -17.07 11.70
N VAL A 58 8.52 -16.24 10.85
CA VAL A 58 9.93 -15.89 10.99
C VAL A 58 10.17 -15.18 12.33
N GLY A 59 9.32 -14.19 12.66
CA GLY A 59 9.42 -13.45 13.93
C GLY A 59 9.30 -14.36 15.18
N GLU A 60 8.38 -15.34 15.18
CA GLU A 60 8.25 -16.35 16.22
C GLU A 60 9.54 -17.18 16.40
N LYS A 61 10.14 -17.61 15.29
CA LYS A 61 11.39 -18.38 15.31
C LYS A 61 12.57 -17.56 15.85
N LEU A 62 12.67 -16.29 15.45
CA LEU A 62 13.69 -15.35 15.96
C LEU A 62 13.52 -15.12 17.48
N ALA A 63 12.29 -14.87 17.92
CA ALA A 63 11.99 -14.68 19.35
C ALA A 63 12.33 -15.94 20.17
N LYS A 64 11.96 -17.11 19.68
CA LYS A 64 12.26 -18.40 20.31
C LYS A 64 13.78 -18.64 20.40
N PHE A 65 14.52 -18.37 19.33
CA PHE A 65 15.98 -18.51 19.32
C PHE A 65 16.64 -17.57 20.35
N ALA A 66 16.16 -16.34 20.46
CA ALA A 66 16.65 -15.35 21.42
C ALA A 66 16.17 -15.59 22.85
N GLY A 67 15.34 -16.59 23.12
CA GLY A 67 14.80 -16.88 24.46
C GLY A 67 13.82 -15.83 24.98
N VAL A 68 13.15 -15.07 24.09
CA VAL A 68 12.18 -14.03 24.47
C VAL A 68 10.76 -14.38 24.01
N SER A 69 9.76 -13.77 24.65
CA SER A 69 8.37 -13.93 24.27
C SER A 69 8.10 -13.26 22.91
N GLU A 70 7.24 -13.84 22.08
CA GLU A 70 6.75 -13.25 20.82
C GLU A 70 6.14 -11.85 21.01
N ARG A 71 5.60 -11.54 22.19
CA ARG A 71 5.08 -10.19 22.52
C ARG A 71 6.17 -9.13 22.52
N ASN A 72 7.40 -9.54 22.71
CA ASN A 72 8.58 -8.67 22.70
C ASN A 72 9.13 -8.43 21.29
N MET A 73 8.61 -9.14 20.28
CA MET A 73 8.94 -8.96 18.88
C MET A 73 8.20 -7.76 18.28
N GLY A 74 8.87 -7.04 17.37
CA GLY A 74 8.30 -5.96 16.57
C GLY A 74 8.75 -6.05 15.12
N TYR A 75 7.94 -5.50 14.23
CA TYR A 75 8.20 -5.37 12.79
C TYR A 75 7.39 -4.20 12.26
N ALA A 76 7.83 -3.60 11.12
CA ALA A 76 7.15 -2.43 10.56
C ALA A 76 5.94 -2.79 9.69
N GLY A 77 5.95 -3.96 9.05
CA GLY A 77 4.84 -4.41 8.21
C GLY A 77 4.93 -5.89 7.85
N LEU A 78 3.80 -6.45 7.47
CA LEU A 78 3.78 -7.79 6.89
C LEU A 78 4.30 -7.72 5.46
N LYS A 79 5.06 -8.73 5.05
CA LYS A 79 5.54 -8.92 3.69
C LYS A 79 4.96 -10.20 3.11
N ASP A 80 4.76 -10.21 1.81
CA ASP A 80 4.24 -11.36 1.08
C ASP A 80 5.07 -12.62 1.38
N ARG A 81 4.37 -13.76 1.44
CA ARG A 81 5.02 -15.05 1.59
C ARG A 81 5.70 -15.45 0.27
N ARG A 82 4.95 -15.49 -0.85
CA ARG A 82 5.47 -15.85 -2.17
C ARG A 82 6.25 -14.69 -2.78
N ALA A 83 7.45 -14.48 -2.25
CA ALA A 83 8.37 -13.41 -2.61
C ALA A 83 9.73 -13.63 -1.94
N VAL A 84 10.76 -12.90 -2.39
CA VAL A 84 11.97 -12.65 -1.64
C VAL A 84 11.82 -11.28 -0.96
N THR A 85 11.83 -11.23 0.36
CA THR A 85 11.62 -9.96 1.06
C THR A 85 12.68 -9.72 2.12
N GLU A 86 13.14 -8.47 2.19
CA GLU A 86 14.08 -8.02 3.20
C GLU A 86 13.37 -7.03 4.11
N GLN A 87 13.38 -7.29 5.42
CA GLN A 87 12.69 -6.46 6.41
C GLN A 87 13.37 -6.48 7.76
N TRP A 88 13.08 -5.47 8.58
CA TRP A 88 13.55 -5.38 9.94
C TRP A 88 12.60 -6.07 10.92
N PHE A 89 13.19 -6.84 11.82
CA PHE A 89 12.57 -7.32 13.06
C PHE A 89 13.30 -6.70 14.23
N CYS A 90 12.63 -6.50 15.37
CA CYS A 90 13.29 -6.19 16.62
C CYS A 90 12.77 -7.07 17.75
N LEU A 91 13.67 -7.41 18.67
CA LEU A 91 13.39 -8.19 19.87
C LEU A 91 13.74 -7.34 21.10
N GLN A 92 12.79 -7.13 21.98
CA GLN A 92 13.04 -6.38 23.24
C GLN A 92 13.83 -7.27 24.21
N MET A 93 15.05 -6.87 24.52
CA MET A 93 16.02 -7.62 25.33
C MET A 93 16.79 -6.68 26.29
N PRO A 94 16.08 -6.04 27.26
CA PRO A 94 16.72 -5.10 28.18
C PRO A 94 17.70 -5.83 29.11
N GLY A 95 18.93 -5.33 29.18
CA GLY A 95 19.97 -5.90 30.03
C GLY A 95 20.49 -7.29 29.63
N MET A 96 20.03 -7.82 28.49
CA MET A 96 20.48 -9.11 27.96
C MET A 96 21.54 -8.89 26.87
N GLU A 97 22.47 -9.80 26.78
CA GLU A 97 23.43 -9.86 25.66
C GLU A 97 22.71 -10.20 24.34
N THR A 98 23.27 -9.73 23.25
CA THR A 98 22.77 -10.10 21.90
C THR A 98 23.18 -11.55 21.60
N PRO A 99 22.23 -12.46 21.35
CA PRO A 99 22.56 -13.83 20.95
C PRO A 99 23.42 -13.86 19.68
N ASP A 100 24.21 -14.91 19.55
CA ASP A 100 24.95 -15.16 18.31
C ASP A 100 24.00 -15.68 17.21
N PHE A 101 23.43 -14.76 16.45
CA PHE A 101 22.52 -15.07 15.36
C PHE A 101 23.20 -15.73 14.14
N SER A 102 24.52 -15.88 14.13
CA SER A 102 25.20 -16.71 13.12
C SER A 102 24.85 -18.19 13.24
N GLN A 103 24.36 -18.60 14.43
CA GLN A 103 23.88 -19.95 14.72
C GLN A 103 22.38 -20.15 14.44
N PHE A 104 21.69 -19.10 14.00
CA PHE A 104 20.26 -19.20 13.65
C PHE A 104 20.09 -19.88 12.30
N GLU A 105 19.40 -21.01 12.28
CA GLU A 105 19.09 -21.76 11.07
C GLU A 105 17.58 -21.86 10.89
N LEU A 106 17.10 -21.40 9.74
CA LEU A 106 15.70 -21.56 9.31
C LEU A 106 15.68 -21.56 7.78
N ASP A 107 15.12 -22.61 7.20
CA ASP A 107 15.01 -22.74 5.76
C ASP A 107 14.32 -21.54 5.11
N GLY A 108 14.91 -21.03 4.04
CA GLY A 108 14.44 -19.83 3.34
C GLY A 108 14.65 -18.50 4.09
N VAL A 109 15.45 -18.47 5.19
CA VAL A 109 15.69 -17.26 5.98
C VAL A 109 17.18 -17.03 6.18
N GLU A 110 17.62 -15.80 5.89
CA GLU A 110 18.98 -15.32 6.05
C GLU A 110 18.99 -14.03 6.90
N ILE A 111 19.83 -13.98 7.92
CA ILE A 111 20.04 -12.76 8.72
C ILE A 111 21.16 -11.95 8.08
N LEU A 112 20.83 -10.80 7.53
CA LEU A 112 21.77 -9.94 6.80
C LEU A 112 22.54 -9.00 7.74
N THR A 113 21.89 -8.53 8.80
CA THR A 113 22.49 -7.58 9.75
C THR A 113 21.91 -7.81 11.14
N VAL A 114 22.75 -7.73 12.15
CA VAL A 114 22.40 -7.73 13.57
C VAL A 114 22.94 -6.46 14.20
N THR A 115 22.10 -5.69 14.87
CA THR A 115 22.49 -4.45 15.58
C THR A 115 21.58 -4.19 16.77
N ARG A 116 21.77 -3.08 17.47
CA ARG A 116 20.89 -2.61 18.53
C ARG A 116 20.12 -1.38 18.10
N HIS A 117 18.98 -1.16 18.76
CA HIS A 117 18.17 0.04 18.56
C HIS A 117 17.50 0.47 19.86
N ASN A 118 17.33 1.78 20.03
CA ASN A 118 16.77 2.37 21.24
C ASN A 118 15.24 2.42 21.28
N ARG A 119 14.55 2.03 20.18
CA ARG A 119 13.09 2.06 20.06
C ARG A 119 12.54 0.78 19.44
N LYS A 120 11.32 0.41 19.84
CA LYS A 120 10.60 -0.71 19.22
C LYS A 120 10.17 -0.35 17.81
N ILE A 121 10.51 -1.21 16.83
CA ILE A 121 9.94 -1.14 15.49
C ILE A 121 8.47 -1.54 15.59
N ARG A 122 7.56 -0.66 15.18
CA ARG A 122 6.11 -0.87 15.28
C ARG A 122 5.48 -0.96 13.90
N THR A 123 4.39 -1.69 13.79
CA THR A 123 3.59 -1.74 12.56
C THR A 123 3.23 -0.33 12.09
N GLY A 124 3.52 -0.05 10.83
CA GLY A 124 3.32 1.26 10.21
C GLY A 124 4.54 2.19 10.29
N SER A 125 5.63 1.80 10.95
CA SER A 125 6.82 2.66 11.10
C SER A 125 7.81 2.60 9.93
N LEU A 126 7.41 2.13 8.76
CA LEU A 126 8.23 2.16 7.55
C LEU A 126 7.90 3.38 6.68
N GLU A 127 8.90 3.94 6.01
CA GLU A 127 8.71 4.98 5.01
C GLU A 127 8.20 4.40 3.69
N GLY A 128 8.72 3.23 3.28
CA GLY A 128 8.31 2.58 2.04
C GLY A 128 9.07 1.29 1.74
N ASN A 129 8.98 0.87 0.49
CA ASN A 129 9.65 -0.32 0.01
C ASN A 129 10.25 -0.10 -1.37
N TYR A 130 11.42 -0.68 -1.61
CA TYR A 130 11.99 -0.89 -2.93
C TYR A 130 11.47 -2.19 -3.49
N PHE A 131 11.11 -2.19 -4.77
CA PHE A 131 10.62 -3.34 -5.51
C PHE A 131 11.55 -3.64 -6.67
N ASP A 132 11.79 -4.94 -6.92
CA ASP A 132 12.39 -5.48 -8.13
C ASP A 132 11.48 -6.63 -8.58
N ILE A 133 10.75 -6.42 -9.69
CA ILE A 133 9.67 -7.31 -10.14
C ILE A 133 9.96 -7.75 -11.56
N LEU A 134 9.96 -9.05 -11.81
CA LEU A 134 9.97 -9.63 -13.15
C LEU A 134 8.54 -10.04 -13.54
N LEU A 135 8.03 -9.45 -14.59
CA LEU A 135 6.77 -9.79 -15.24
C LEU A 135 7.04 -10.78 -16.38
N ARG A 136 6.93 -12.06 -16.07
CA ARG A 136 7.30 -13.10 -17.05
C ARG A 136 6.33 -13.13 -18.24
N GLY A 137 6.90 -13.28 -19.43
CA GLY A 137 6.15 -13.33 -20.68
C GLY A 137 5.62 -11.96 -21.15
N ALA A 138 5.96 -10.87 -20.47
CA ALA A 138 5.63 -9.54 -20.96
C ALA A 138 6.55 -9.18 -22.13
N GLU A 139 6.01 -9.24 -23.34
CA GLU A 139 6.73 -8.92 -24.57
C GLU A 139 6.78 -7.42 -24.82
N GLU A 140 7.88 -6.96 -25.38
CA GLU A 140 8.08 -5.58 -25.76
C GLU A 140 7.09 -5.16 -26.85
N SER A 141 6.39 -4.06 -26.66
CA SER A 141 5.48 -3.47 -27.61
C SER A 141 5.40 -1.96 -27.46
N ASP A 142 5.00 -1.25 -28.51
CA ASP A 142 4.84 0.21 -28.46
C ASP A 142 3.76 0.62 -27.46
N GLU A 143 2.71 -0.19 -27.30
CA GLU A 143 1.65 0.05 -26.31
C GLU A 143 2.21 -0.06 -24.88
N LEU A 144 2.99 -1.10 -24.58
CA LEU A 144 3.61 -1.26 -23.25
C LEU A 144 4.61 -0.17 -22.96
N LYS A 145 5.43 0.25 -23.93
CA LYS A 145 6.35 1.39 -23.78
C LYS A 145 5.59 2.67 -23.45
N ALA A 146 4.52 2.96 -24.19
CA ALA A 146 3.70 4.15 -23.92
C ALA A 146 3.09 4.13 -22.52
N ARG A 147 2.70 2.96 -21.98
CA ARG A 147 2.23 2.82 -20.59
C ARG A 147 3.34 3.03 -19.58
N LEU A 148 4.54 2.48 -19.81
CA LEU A 148 5.71 2.69 -18.97
C LEU A 148 6.09 4.17 -18.89
N ASP A 149 6.15 4.85 -20.02
CA ASP A 149 6.42 6.29 -20.10
C ASP A 149 5.32 7.12 -19.41
N PHE A 150 4.05 6.72 -19.58
CA PHE A 150 2.93 7.37 -18.89
C PHE A 150 3.06 7.23 -17.37
N VAL A 151 3.29 6.03 -16.87
CA VAL A 151 3.43 5.77 -15.43
C VAL A 151 4.65 6.48 -14.85
N ALA A 152 5.77 6.53 -15.58
CA ALA A 152 6.96 7.26 -15.18
C ALA A 152 6.68 8.76 -15.00
N HIS A 153 5.88 9.35 -15.87
CA HIS A 153 5.59 10.79 -15.90
C HIS A 153 4.46 11.19 -14.95
N PHE A 154 3.33 10.47 -15.02
CA PHE A 154 2.09 10.84 -14.35
C PHE A 154 1.81 10.02 -13.07
N GLY A 155 2.48 8.88 -12.90
CA GLY A 155 2.17 7.93 -11.84
C GLY A 155 1.01 7.02 -12.20
N PHE A 156 0.39 6.43 -11.17
CA PHE A 156 -0.69 5.47 -11.31
C PHE A 156 -1.77 5.70 -10.26
N PRO A 157 -3.03 5.22 -10.48
CA PRO A 157 -4.09 5.32 -9.49
C PRO A 157 -3.71 4.57 -8.20
N ASN A 158 -3.82 5.24 -7.07
CA ASN A 158 -3.43 4.70 -5.77
C ASN A 158 -4.47 3.72 -5.21
N TYR A 159 -5.02 2.87 -6.09
CA TYR A 159 -6.05 1.90 -5.74
C TYR A 159 -5.62 0.94 -4.64
N PHE A 160 -6.56 0.62 -3.77
CA PHE A 160 -6.46 -0.58 -2.94
C PHE A 160 -6.72 -1.81 -3.79
N THR A 161 -5.87 -2.81 -3.67
CA THR A 161 -5.91 -4.02 -4.49
C THR A 161 -6.69 -5.15 -3.83
N GLU A 162 -6.85 -6.27 -4.53
CA GLU A 162 -7.68 -7.41 -4.12
C GLU A 162 -7.36 -7.93 -2.72
N GLN A 163 -6.09 -7.90 -2.29
CA GLN A 163 -5.67 -8.29 -0.95
C GLN A 163 -6.44 -7.54 0.16
N ARG A 164 -6.81 -6.27 -0.07
CA ARG A 164 -7.57 -5.46 0.88
C ARG A 164 -8.97 -5.98 1.11
N PHE A 165 -9.56 -6.53 0.07
CA PHE A 165 -10.96 -6.97 0.08
C PHE A 165 -11.13 -8.43 0.50
N GLY A 166 -10.02 -9.17 0.68
CA GLY A 166 -10.03 -10.58 0.98
C GLY A 166 -10.37 -11.44 -0.25
N ARG A 167 -10.30 -12.75 -0.08
CA ARG A 167 -10.59 -13.69 -1.17
C ARG A 167 -11.99 -13.45 -1.71
N ASP A 168 -12.10 -13.26 -3.03
CA ASP A 168 -13.36 -12.98 -3.75
C ASP A 168 -14.17 -11.80 -3.18
N GLY A 169 -13.48 -10.80 -2.57
CA GLY A 169 -14.16 -9.64 -2.00
C GLY A 169 -14.91 -9.91 -0.68
N HIS A 170 -14.62 -11.03 -0.03
CA HIS A 170 -15.31 -11.46 1.19
C HIS A 170 -15.40 -10.38 2.26
N ASN A 171 -14.32 -9.64 2.51
CA ASN A 171 -14.32 -8.61 3.56
C ASN A 171 -15.31 -7.47 3.26
N LEU A 172 -15.45 -7.08 1.99
CA LEU A 172 -16.41 -6.04 1.60
C LEU A 172 -17.85 -6.55 1.71
N THR A 173 -18.11 -7.79 1.26
CA THR A 173 -19.43 -8.43 1.40
C THR A 173 -19.85 -8.52 2.87
N GLN A 174 -18.95 -8.92 3.76
CA GLN A 174 -19.24 -8.96 5.19
C GLN A 174 -19.42 -7.58 5.81
N ALA A 175 -18.65 -6.58 5.34
CA ALA A 175 -18.82 -5.19 5.78
C ALA A 175 -20.23 -4.67 5.43
N LEU A 176 -20.71 -4.94 4.23
CA LEU A 176 -22.05 -4.54 3.79
C LEU A 176 -23.13 -5.22 4.64
N ARG A 177 -23.05 -6.54 4.84
CA ARG A 177 -23.99 -7.29 5.69
C ARG A 177 -23.99 -6.79 7.14
N TRP A 178 -22.83 -6.40 7.64
CA TRP A 178 -22.72 -5.81 8.99
C TRP A 178 -23.36 -4.41 9.04
N ALA A 179 -23.10 -3.56 8.05
CA ALA A 179 -23.72 -2.24 7.94
C ALA A 179 -25.27 -2.29 7.82
N GLN A 180 -25.80 -3.34 7.16
CA GLN A 180 -27.24 -3.61 7.02
C GLN A 180 -27.85 -4.25 8.28
N GLY A 181 -27.04 -4.59 9.28
CA GLY A 181 -27.49 -5.23 10.51
C GLY A 181 -27.79 -6.72 10.40
N GLU A 182 -27.47 -7.37 9.25
CA GLU A 182 -27.71 -8.79 9.02
C GLU A 182 -26.79 -9.69 9.87
N ILE A 183 -25.63 -9.18 10.23
CA ILE A 183 -24.64 -9.92 11.05
C ILE A 183 -24.10 -9.05 12.17
N LYS A 184 -23.64 -9.74 13.25
CA LYS A 184 -22.88 -9.12 14.35
C LYS A 184 -21.44 -9.60 14.30
N VAL A 185 -20.47 -8.69 14.29
CA VAL A 185 -19.05 -9.02 14.23
C VAL A 185 -18.43 -8.80 15.61
N LYS A 186 -18.07 -9.87 16.33
CA LYS A 186 -17.46 -9.80 17.67
C LYS A 186 -15.94 -9.76 17.60
N ASP A 187 -15.34 -10.47 16.65
CA ASP A 187 -13.89 -10.57 16.49
C ASP A 187 -13.28 -9.24 16.06
N ARG A 188 -12.35 -8.71 16.87
CA ARG A 188 -11.72 -7.40 16.65
C ARG A 188 -10.94 -7.33 15.35
N LYS A 189 -10.26 -8.43 14.95
CA LYS A 189 -9.48 -8.47 13.70
C LYS A 189 -10.41 -8.43 12.49
N LYS A 190 -11.49 -9.22 12.52
CA LYS A 190 -12.51 -9.20 11.45
C LYS A 190 -13.17 -7.83 11.32
N ARG A 191 -13.53 -7.18 12.45
CA ARG A 191 -14.05 -5.81 12.44
C ARG A 191 -13.11 -4.86 11.68
N SER A 192 -11.82 -4.89 12.01
CA SER A 192 -10.80 -4.06 11.37
C SER A 192 -10.72 -4.32 9.86
N PHE A 193 -10.73 -5.59 9.43
CA PHE A 193 -10.69 -5.94 8.00
C PHE A 193 -11.93 -5.47 7.25
N TYR A 194 -13.13 -5.64 7.81
CA TYR A 194 -14.38 -5.26 7.18
C TYR A 194 -14.52 -3.73 7.05
N LEU A 195 -14.22 -2.99 8.11
CA LEU A 195 -14.21 -1.53 8.09
C LEU A 195 -13.19 -0.99 7.08
N SER A 196 -12.00 -1.58 7.05
CA SER A 196 -10.96 -1.21 6.09
C SER A 196 -11.40 -1.47 4.65
N ALA A 197 -12.06 -2.60 4.38
CA ALA A 197 -12.55 -2.93 3.04
C ALA A 197 -13.63 -1.93 2.57
N ALA A 198 -14.60 -1.58 3.43
CA ALA A 198 -15.64 -0.60 3.11
C ALA A 198 -15.04 0.77 2.74
N ARG A 199 -14.11 1.27 3.55
CA ARG A 199 -13.42 2.54 3.31
C ARG A 199 -12.60 2.53 2.02
N SER A 200 -11.93 1.42 1.75
CA SER A 200 -11.10 1.23 0.56
C SER A 200 -11.92 1.17 -0.73
N GLU A 201 -13.11 0.59 -0.67
CA GLU A 201 -14.04 0.56 -1.81
C GLU A 201 -14.49 1.95 -2.20
N ILE A 202 -14.95 2.75 -1.24
CA ILE A 202 -15.38 4.13 -1.50
C ILE A 202 -14.24 4.96 -2.05
N PHE A 203 -13.03 4.83 -1.50
CA PHE A 203 -11.83 5.46 -2.05
C PHE A 203 -11.61 5.08 -3.51
N ASN A 204 -11.62 3.79 -3.83
CA ASN A 204 -11.43 3.30 -5.20
C ASN A 204 -12.49 3.84 -6.15
N LEU A 205 -13.74 3.91 -5.74
CA LEU A 205 -14.85 4.44 -6.54
C LEU A 205 -14.71 5.95 -6.81
N VAL A 206 -14.23 6.73 -5.84
CA VAL A 206 -13.96 8.16 -6.06
C VAL A 206 -12.81 8.33 -7.05
N VAL A 207 -11.73 7.56 -6.93
CA VAL A 207 -10.62 7.58 -7.90
C VAL A 207 -11.13 7.20 -9.28
N ALA A 208 -11.95 6.16 -9.39
CA ALA A 208 -12.55 5.71 -10.65
C ALA A 208 -13.39 6.82 -11.31
N ALA A 209 -14.29 7.44 -10.55
CA ALA A 209 -15.13 8.54 -11.04
C ALA A 209 -14.29 9.73 -11.54
N ARG A 210 -13.17 10.02 -10.86
CA ARG A 210 -12.21 11.05 -11.31
C ARG A 210 -11.54 10.69 -12.64
N ILE A 211 -11.15 9.44 -12.83
CA ILE A 211 -10.56 8.98 -14.09
C ILE A 211 -11.58 9.08 -15.24
N GLU A 212 -12.80 8.60 -15.02
CA GLU A 212 -13.89 8.64 -16.02
C GLU A 212 -14.24 10.05 -16.44
N LYS A 213 -14.26 10.99 -15.48
CA LYS A 213 -14.51 12.42 -15.74
C LYS A 213 -13.27 13.20 -16.23
N GLY A 214 -12.10 12.55 -16.35
CA GLY A 214 -10.86 13.20 -16.79
C GLY A 214 -10.28 14.20 -15.76
N ALA A 215 -10.68 14.10 -14.49
CA ALA A 215 -10.38 15.07 -13.43
C ALA A 215 -9.29 14.59 -12.44
N THR A 216 -8.41 13.71 -12.86
CA THR A 216 -7.33 13.18 -12.01
C THR A 216 -6.16 14.14 -11.79
N ASN A 217 -6.03 15.13 -12.67
CA ASN A 217 -4.97 16.15 -12.60
C ASN A 217 -5.58 17.57 -12.67
N GLN A 218 -6.76 17.75 -12.13
CA GLN A 218 -7.48 19.02 -12.10
C GLN A 218 -8.01 19.29 -10.70
N VAL A 219 -7.69 20.47 -10.17
CA VAL A 219 -8.26 20.96 -8.91
C VAL A 219 -9.69 21.43 -9.18
N LEU A 220 -10.63 20.89 -8.44
CA LEU A 220 -12.06 21.25 -8.50
C LEU A 220 -12.45 22.06 -7.26
N PRO A 221 -13.51 22.89 -7.36
CA PRO A 221 -14.09 23.53 -6.19
C PRO A 221 -14.44 22.52 -5.09
N ASN A 222 -14.17 22.87 -3.86
CA ASN A 222 -14.39 22.02 -2.67
C ASN A 222 -13.54 20.75 -2.60
N ASP A 223 -12.55 20.57 -3.47
CA ASP A 223 -11.60 19.47 -3.30
C ASP A 223 -10.90 19.54 -1.95
N ILE A 224 -10.51 18.39 -1.45
CA ILE A 224 -9.64 18.30 -0.28
C ILE A 224 -8.27 17.83 -0.75
N VAL A 225 -7.28 18.71 -0.60
CA VAL A 225 -5.92 18.50 -1.06
C VAL A 225 -4.96 18.33 0.12
N GLN A 226 -3.91 17.55 -0.07
CA GLN A 226 -2.88 17.29 0.93
C GLN A 226 -1.60 18.04 0.56
N LEU A 227 -0.92 18.62 1.54
CA LEU A 227 0.42 19.17 1.34
C LEU A 227 1.41 18.05 1.08
N ALA A 228 2.20 18.15 0.02
CA ALA A 228 3.23 17.18 -0.29
C ALA A 228 4.25 17.05 0.84
N GLY A 229 4.68 15.82 1.13
CA GLY A 229 5.62 15.54 2.24
C GLY A 229 5.02 15.67 3.64
N SER A 230 3.71 15.89 3.77
CA SER A 230 3.01 16.05 5.05
C SER A 230 1.72 15.20 5.05
N HIS A 231 1.15 15.01 6.25
CA HIS A 231 -0.20 14.45 6.41
C HIS A 231 -1.26 15.53 6.56
N SER A 232 -0.88 16.80 6.49
CA SER A 232 -1.80 17.93 6.58
C SER A 232 -2.57 18.11 5.28
N TRP A 233 -3.86 18.35 5.39
CA TRP A 233 -4.75 18.60 4.27
C TRP A 233 -5.65 19.80 4.54
N PHE A 234 -6.16 20.42 3.48
CA PHE A 234 -7.11 21.52 3.54
C PHE A 234 -8.17 21.39 2.45
N LYS A 235 -9.32 22.02 2.68
CA LYS A 235 -10.39 22.11 1.70
C LYS A 235 -10.16 23.34 0.83
N VAL A 236 -10.32 23.18 -0.48
CA VAL A 236 -10.32 24.28 -1.44
C VAL A 236 -11.58 25.14 -1.23
N ASP A 237 -11.40 26.35 -0.78
CA ASP A 237 -12.52 27.31 -0.57
C ASP A 237 -13.00 27.83 -1.94
N GLU A 238 -14.27 28.20 -2.03
CA GLU A 238 -14.88 28.81 -3.23
C GLU A 238 -14.21 30.16 -3.63
N LYS A 239 -13.55 30.81 -2.68
CA LYS A 239 -12.84 32.09 -2.90
C LYS A 239 -11.40 31.93 -3.33
N GLU A 240 -10.86 30.71 -3.31
CA GLU A 240 -9.47 30.48 -3.69
C GLU A 240 -9.28 30.52 -5.21
N ASP A 241 -8.12 30.99 -5.62
CA ASP A 241 -7.71 30.98 -7.03
C ASP A 241 -7.38 29.56 -7.47
N LEU A 242 -8.31 28.92 -8.17
CA LEU A 242 -8.12 27.58 -8.71
C LEU A 242 -6.92 27.48 -9.65
N ASN A 243 -6.55 28.53 -10.37
CA ASN A 243 -5.38 28.51 -11.25
C ASN A 243 -4.08 28.46 -10.42
N ALA A 244 -4.03 29.21 -9.33
CA ALA A 244 -2.87 29.15 -8.42
C ALA A 244 -2.75 27.77 -7.75
N LEU A 245 -3.86 27.15 -7.37
CA LEU A 245 -3.85 25.79 -6.82
C LEU A 245 -3.50 24.74 -7.89
N GLN A 246 -3.96 24.94 -9.12
CA GLN A 246 -3.60 24.07 -10.24
C GLN A 246 -2.08 24.10 -10.50
N ALA A 247 -1.46 25.28 -10.48
CA ALA A 247 -0.02 25.42 -10.60
C ALA A 247 0.73 24.72 -9.45
N ARG A 248 0.20 24.77 -8.21
CA ARG A 248 0.77 24.03 -7.07
C ARG A 248 0.65 22.53 -7.24
N LEU A 249 -0.46 22.03 -7.80
CA LEU A 249 -0.63 20.62 -8.13
C LEU A 249 0.38 20.16 -9.17
N GLU A 250 0.59 20.93 -10.23
CA GLU A 250 1.56 20.66 -11.28
C GLU A 250 3.01 20.67 -10.76
N ASN A 251 3.33 21.59 -9.84
CA ASN A 251 4.60 21.64 -9.13
C ASN A 251 4.75 20.57 -8.02
N GLN A 252 3.75 19.73 -7.82
CA GLN A 252 3.73 18.70 -6.79
C GLN A 252 3.84 19.23 -5.34
N ASP A 253 3.44 20.48 -5.08
CA ASP A 253 3.34 21.04 -3.73
C ASP A 253 2.11 20.54 -2.99
N ILE A 254 1.06 20.21 -3.74
CA ILE A 254 -0.18 19.62 -3.21
C ILE A 254 -0.55 18.36 -4.00
N LEU A 255 -1.34 17.50 -3.36
CA LEU A 255 -1.84 16.26 -3.93
C LEU A 255 -3.37 16.25 -3.83
N LEU A 256 -4.05 15.88 -4.92
CA LEU A 256 -5.47 15.58 -4.88
C LEU A 256 -5.70 14.32 -4.04
N THR A 257 -6.75 14.32 -3.23
CA THR A 257 -7.06 13.21 -2.33
C THR A 257 -8.49 12.72 -2.48
N ALA A 258 -8.73 11.48 -2.04
CA ALA A 258 -10.06 10.91 -1.84
C ALA A 258 -10.23 10.43 -0.40
N PRO A 259 -11.49 10.23 0.06
CA PRO A 259 -11.77 9.94 1.46
C PRO A 259 -11.48 8.49 1.81
N LEU A 260 -10.99 8.30 3.01
CA LEU A 260 -11.23 7.11 3.80
C LEU A 260 -12.32 7.49 4.80
N ILE A 261 -13.57 7.15 4.51
CA ILE A 261 -14.74 7.59 5.27
C ILE A 261 -14.63 7.27 6.76
N GLY A 262 -15.25 8.08 7.60
CA GLY A 262 -15.25 7.96 9.05
C GLY A 262 -16.58 8.42 9.66
N GLU A 263 -16.58 8.68 10.96
CA GLU A 263 -17.77 9.16 11.68
C GLU A 263 -18.20 10.58 11.27
N ASP A 264 -17.23 11.40 10.83
CA ASP A 264 -17.45 12.74 10.32
C ASP A 264 -17.53 12.71 8.79
N VAL A 265 -18.65 13.19 8.25
CA VAL A 265 -18.81 13.37 6.80
C VAL A 265 -18.33 14.77 6.44
N LEU A 266 -17.24 14.85 5.69
CA LEU A 266 -16.73 16.12 5.16
C LEU A 266 -17.38 16.41 3.82
N ALA A 267 -18.02 17.56 3.67
CA ALA A 267 -18.48 18.04 2.38
C ALA A 267 -17.26 18.35 1.49
N ALA A 268 -17.18 17.71 0.35
CA ALA A 268 -16.07 17.81 -0.60
C ALA A 268 -16.59 18.18 -2.00
N SER A 269 -15.81 17.93 -3.05
CA SER A 269 -16.24 18.15 -4.43
C SER A 269 -17.46 17.28 -4.81
N ASP A 270 -18.22 17.73 -5.81
CA ASP A 270 -19.42 17.04 -6.27
C ASP A 270 -19.18 15.58 -6.64
N ILE A 271 -18.03 15.30 -7.25
CA ILE A 271 -17.63 13.92 -7.62
C ILE A 271 -17.54 13.04 -6.36
N GLU A 272 -16.90 13.54 -5.32
CA GLU A 272 -16.73 12.79 -4.06
C GLU A 272 -18.08 12.64 -3.34
N ASN A 273 -18.84 13.73 -3.21
CA ASN A 273 -20.13 13.74 -2.53
C ASN A 273 -21.13 12.78 -3.19
N GLU A 274 -21.15 12.71 -4.52
CA GLU A 274 -21.98 11.77 -5.27
C GLU A 274 -21.69 10.31 -4.91
N ILE A 275 -20.41 9.92 -4.86
CA ILE A 275 -20.00 8.55 -4.54
C ILE A 275 -20.27 8.24 -3.06
N VAL A 276 -19.90 9.14 -2.14
CA VAL A 276 -20.07 8.92 -0.69
C VAL A 276 -21.55 8.78 -0.35
N SER A 277 -22.43 9.64 -0.89
CA SER A 277 -23.87 9.58 -0.62
C SER A 277 -24.52 8.28 -1.10
N ARG A 278 -24.10 7.74 -2.24
CA ARG A 278 -24.56 6.42 -2.74
C ARG A 278 -24.18 5.27 -1.82
N HIS A 279 -23.18 5.45 -0.95
CA HIS A 279 -22.67 4.43 -0.02
C HIS A 279 -22.95 4.77 1.45
N SER A 280 -23.95 5.63 1.71
CA SER A 280 -24.36 6.05 3.05
C SER A 280 -24.81 4.91 3.98
N VAL A 281 -25.03 3.71 3.45
CA VAL A 281 -25.27 2.48 4.22
C VAL A 281 -24.15 2.21 5.25
N PHE A 282 -22.93 2.69 5.00
CA PHE A 282 -21.79 2.53 5.91
C PHE A 282 -21.72 3.61 7.01
N ASP A 283 -22.43 4.74 6.90
CA ASP A 283 -22.34 5.86 7.85
C ASP A 283 -22.68 5.47 9.30
N PRO A 284 -23.78 4.71 9.57
CA PRO A 284 -24.08 4.27 10.93
C PRO A 284 -22.98 3.39 11.51
N LEU A 285 -22.39 2.53 10.67
CA LEU A 285 -21.31 1.62 11.06
C LEU A 285 -20.03 2.40 11.38
N MET A 286 -19.65 3.41 10.58
CA MET A 286 -18.47 4.26 10.84
C MET A 286 -18.63 5.02 12.17
N LYS A 287 -19.82 5.54 12.48
CA LYS A 287 -20.14 6.19 13.76
C LYS A 287 -20.08 5.23 14.93
N GLN A 288 -20.72 4.06 14.82
CA GLN A 288 -20.71 3.03 15.86
C GLN A 288 -19.29 2.60 16.22
N GLU A 289 -18.43 2.43 15.22
CA GLU A 289 -17.05 1.98 15.38
C GLU A 289 -16.06 3.13 15.65
N ARG A 290 -16.55 4.38 15.73
CA ARG A 290 -15.76 5.61 15.98
C ARG A 290 -14.57 5.72 15.02
N MET A 291 -14.83 5.44 13.74
CA MET A 291 -13.81 5.48 12.70
C MET A 291 -13.48 6.92 12.36
N LYS A 292 -12.25 7.35 12.58
CA LYS A 292 -11.79 8.67 12.16
C LYS A 292 -11.67 8.73 10.64
N ALA A 293 -12.23 9.79 10.05
CA ALA A 293 -12.00 10.08 8.64
C ALA A 293 -10.52 10.36 8.38
N ALA A 294 -10.07 9.98 7.18
CA ALA A 294 -8.71 10.25 6.72
C ALA A 294 -8.74 10.57 5.23
N ARG A 295 -7.63 11.09 4.73
CA ARG A 295 -7.44 11.38 3.31
C ARG A 295 -6.30 10.54 2.74
N ARG A 296 -6.39 10.20 1.47
CA ARG A 296 -5.37 9.44 0.74
C ARG A 296 -5.19 10.03 -0.66
N PRO A 297 -3.95 10.24 -1.12
CA PRO A 297 -3.71 10.73 -2.48
C PRO A 297 -4.37 9.85 -3.54
N LEU A 298 -4.97 10.48 -4.55
CA LEU A 298 -5.61 9.81 -5.69
C LEU A 298 -4.61 9.04 -6.54
N LEU A 299 -3.50 9.69 -6.84
CA LEU A 299 -2.43 9.16 -7.66
C LEU A 299 -1.18 8.96 -6.81
N MET A 300 -0.38 8.00 -7.22
CA MET A 300 0.93 7.75 -6.65
C MET A 300 2.01 7.95 -7.70
N LYS A 301 2.98 8.81 -7.40
CA LYS A 301 4.19 8.95 -8.20
C LYS A 301 5.17 7.84 -7.88
N VAL A 302 5.79 7.31 -8.91
CA VAL A 302 6.81 6.26 -8.75
C VAL A 302 8.18 6.94 -8.62
N LYS A 303 8.94 6.56 -7.59
CA LYS A 303 10.31 7.05 -7.39
C LYS A 303 11.31 5.98 -7.84
N ALA A 304 12.46 6.42 -8.35
CA ALA A 304 13.53 5.55 -8.84
C ALA A 304 13.02 4.47 -9.82
N PHE A 305 12.10 4.87 -10.70
CA PHE A 305 11.49 3.97 -11.66
C PHE A 305 12.41 3.70 -12.84
N SER A 306 12.73 2.43 -13.04
CA SER A 306 13.47 1.95 -14.19
C SER A 306 12.92 0.61 -14.65
N TRP A 307 13.12 0.28 -15.92
CA TRP A 307 12.70 -0.99 -16.50
C TRP A 307 13.68 -1.47 -17.56
N ALA A 308 13.67 -2.78 -17.79
CA ALA A 308 14.41 -3.43 -18.85
C ALA A 308 13.61 -4.61 -19.39
N PHE A 309 13.62 -4.79 -20.72
CA PHE A 309 13.14 -6.01 -21.34
C PHE A 309 14.26 -7.05 -21.29
N GLU A 310 13.97 -8.19 -20.67
CA GLU A 310 14.85 -9.34 -20.49
C GLU A 310 14.29 -10.54 -21.28
N PRO A 311 15.07 -11.60 -21.54
CA PRO A 311 14.56 -12.77 -22.25
C PRO A 311 13.31 -13.41 -21.62
N GLU A 312 13.19 -13.33 -20.29
CA GLU A 312 12.07 -13.88 -19.53
C GLU A 312 10.84 -12.95 -19.47
N GLY A 313 11.00 -11.65 -19.81
CA GLY A 313 9.93 -10.67 -19.74
C GLY A 313 10.40 -9.26 -19.36
N LEU A 314 9.54 -8.52 -18.70
CA LEU A 314 9.79 -7.13 -18.30
C LEU A 314 10.21 -7.06 -16.82
N ARG A 315 11.42 -6.58 -16.55
CA ARG A 315 11.88 -6.27 -15.19
C ARG A 315 11.60 -4.81 -14.85
N LEU A 316 11.00 -4.59 -13.68
CA LEU A 316 10.68 -3.29 -13.12
C LEU A 316 11.45 -3.08 -11.80
N LYS A 317 12.07 -1.93 -11.62
CA LYS A 317 12.65 -1.50 -10.34
C LYS A 317 12.08 -0.15 -9.96
N PHE A 318 11.62 0.00 -8.71
CA PHE A 318 11.01 1.23 -8.24
C PHE A 318 10.88 1.27 -6.72
N TYR A 319 10.61 2.48 -6.20
CA TYR A 319 10.26 2.70 -4.81
C TYR A 319 8.82 3.21 -4.69
N LEU A 320 8.10 2.66 -3.71
CA LEU A 320 6.78 3.16 -3.30
C LEU A 320 6.76 3.47 -1.81
N PRO A 321 6.10 4.57 -1.40
CA PRO A 321 5.87 4.86 0.01
C PRO A 321 4.93 3.82 0.66
N ALA A 322 4.99 3.74 1.98
CA ALA A 322 4.13 2.86 2.77
C ALA A 322 2.64 3.06 2.43
N GLY A 323 1.89 1.97 2.42
CA GLY A 323 0.47 1.98 2.10
C GLY A 323 0.13 1.97 0.61
N SER A 324 1.13 2.00 -0.30
CA SER A 324 0.94 1.84 -1.74
C SER A 324 1.09 0.39 -2.16
N TYR A 325 0.45 0.01 -3.25
CA TYR A 325 0.43 -1.37 -3.76
C TYR A 325 1.16 -1.46 -5.10
N ALA A 326 2.21 -2.28 -5.16
CA ALA A 326 2.94 -2.55 -6.40
C ALA A 326 2.01 -3.13 -7.49
N THR A 327 1.03 -3.95 -7.09
CA THR A 327 0.04 -4.54 -8.00
C THR A 327 -0.88 -3.49 -8.64
N ALA A 328 -1.11 -2.34 -7.99
CA ALA A 328 -1.84 -1.23 -8.61
C ALA A 328 -1.03 -0.53 -9.72
N LEU A 329 0.30 -0.49 -9.60
CA LEU A 329 1.18 -0.04 -10.67
C LEU A 329 1.23 -1.06 -11.81
N VAL A 330 1.48 -2.33 -11.49
CA VAL A 330 1.58 -3.43 -12.49
C VAL A 330 0.32 -3.52 -13.34
N ARG A 331 -0.86 -3.31 -12.73
CA ARG A 331 -2.15 -3.30 -13.42
C ARG A 331 -2.21 -2.26 -14.55
N GLU A 332 -1.60 -1.10 -14.39
CA GLU A 332 -1.58 -0.06 -15.44
C GLU A 332 -0.71 -0.46 -16.65
N LEU A 333 0.23 -1.39 -16.47
CA LEU A 333 1.21 -1.81 -17.47
C LEU A 333 0.78 -3.06 -18.24
N VAL A 334 0.31 -4.09 -17.53
CA VAL A 334 0.03 -5.41 -18.10
C VAL A 334 -1.26 -6.02 -17.52
N ASN A 335 -1.87 -6.90 -18.29
CA ASN A 335 -2.92 -7.80 -17.80
C ASN A 335 -2.26 -9.04 -17.19
N TYR A 336 -2.05 -9.02 -15.88
CA TYR A 336 -1.32 -10.08 -15.20
C TYR A 336 -2.24 -11.13 -14.57
N THR A 337 -1.70 -12.34 -14.45
CA THR A 337 -2.19 -13.40 -13.57
C THR A 337 -1.12 -13.68 -12.51
N GLU A 338 -1.54 -14.05 -11.30
CA GLU A 338 -0.63 -14.56 -10.26
C GLU A 338 -0.55 -16.09 -10.37
N ALA A 339 0.66 -16.63 -10.22
CA ALA A 339 0.90 -18.07 -10.26
C ALA A 339 0.52 -18.77 -8.95
#